data_3fd16ca34448d79fb0003c1a94909b43
#
_entry.id   3fd16ca34448d79fb0003c1a94909b43
#
_cell.length_a   1.000
_cell.length_b   1.000
_cell.length_c   1.000
_cell.angle_alpha   90.00
_cell.angle_beta   90.00
_cell.angle_gamma   90.00
#
_symmetry.space_group_name_H-M   'P 1'
#
loop_
_entity.id
_entity.type
_entity.pdbx_description
1 polymer ?
#
loop_
_entity_poly.entity_id
_entity_poly.type
_entity_poly.pdbx_seq_one_letter_code
_entity_poly.pdbx_strand_id
1 'polypeptide(L)'
;MDLTKETDKMRERYGLHTFGQSTLMARRLIEAGTKFVQVNWPSVANGDPEKTAWDTHAANFGPLKNLHCPKLDRSLSALLEDMDQRGLLKETLVVAVGEFGRSPRMGVSTSGNSNSPDGRDHWPYCYSAVVAGAGIGRGVQYGESDATASSPKEKPVHPNDLLATLYYALGIDPEMEIRNHLNQPRELVKGKVVTDLFA
;
A
#
# COMPACT_ATOMS: atom_id res chain seq x y z
N MET A 1 -13.04 -17.69 8.73
CA MET A 1 -12.26 -17.17 9.82
C MET A 1 -13.09 -16.26 10.70
N ASP A 2 -13.02 -16.43 12.01
CA ASP A 2 -13.91 -15.76 12.95
C ASP A 2 -13.13 -14.76 13.81
N LEU A 3 -13.41 -13.46 13.67
CA LEU A 3 -12.77 -12.39 14.44
C LEU A 3 -13.26 -12.31 15.89
N THR A 4 -14.34 -12.99 16.26
CA THR A 4 -14.80 -13.07 17.67
C THR A 4 -13.83 -13.83 18.56
N LYS A 5 -12.90 -14.59 17.96
CA LYS A 5 -11.80 -15.26 18.68
C LYS A 5 -10.65 -14.34 19.07
N GLU A 6 -10.63 -13.12 18.56
CA GLU A 6 -9.68 -12.08 18.98
C GLU A 6 -10.24 -11.32 20.19
N THR A 7 -9.35 -10.84 21.06
CA THR A 7 -9.78 -10.01 22.19
C THR A 7 -10.35 -8.67 21.70
N ASP A 8 -11.28 -8.11 22.44
CA ASP A 8 -11.83 -6.78 22.15
C ASP A 8 -10.71 -5.74 22.06
N LYS A 9 -9.73 -5.80 22.98
CA LYS A 9 -8.56 -4.92 22.97
C LYS A 9 -7.77 -5.00 21.64
N MET A 10 -7.58 -6.21 21.10
CA MET A 10 -6.89 -6.39 19.82
C MET A 10 -7.73 -5.83 18.67
N ARG A 11 -9.02 -6.12 18.64
CA ARG A 11 -9.96 -5.60 17.64
C ARG A 11 -10.01 -4.06 17.64
N GLU A 12 -10.05 -3.46 18.84
CA GLU A 12 -9.98 -2.00 19.00
C GLU A 12 -8.64 -1.43 18.57
N ARG A 13 -7.51 -2.10 18.84
CA ARG A 13 -6.17 -1.64 18.44
C ARG A 13 -6.08 -1.49 16.91
N TYR A 14 -6.63 -2.43 16.15
CA TYR A 14 -6.71 -2.34 14.69
C TYR A 14 -7.73 -1.32 14.18
N GLY A 15 -8.71 -0.96 14.99
CA GLY A 15 -9.82 -0.07 14.67
C GLY A 15 -11.12 -0.81 14.33
N LEU A 16 -12.21 -0.40 14.99
CA LEU A 16 -13.55 -0.99 14.82
C LEU A 16 -14.25 -0.43 13.56
N HIS A 17 -13.58 -0.50 12.44
CA HIS A 17 -14.09 -0.14 11.11
C HIS A 17 -13.66 -1.19 10.08
N THR A 18 -14.30 -1.21 8.92
CA THR A 18 -14.12 -2.26 7.90
C THR A 18 -12.65 -2.49 7.55
N PHE A 19 -11.87 -1.43 7.26
CA PHE A 19 -10.46 -1.57 6.90
C PHE A 19 -9.64 -2.16 8.04
N GLY A 20 -9.81 -1.69 9.28
CA GLY A 20 -9.09 -2.20 10.45
C GLY A 20 -9.38 -3.66 10.73
N GLN A 21 -10.65 -4.07 10.67
CA GLN A 21 -11.03 -5.46 10.88
C GLN A 21 -10.59 -6.36 9.73
N SER A 22 -10.58 -5.85 8.49
CA SER A 22 -10.01 -6.57 7.33
C SER A 22 -8.50 -6.76 7.46
N THR A 23 -7.79 -5.75 7.97
CA THR A 23 -6.35 -5.82 8.23
C THR A 23 -6.02 -6.82 9.34
N LEU A 24 -6.83 -6.87 10.41
CA LEU A 24 -6.74 -7.91 11.43
C LEU A 24 -7.01 -9.32 10.86
N MET A 25 -8.00 -9.43 9.98
CA MET A 25 -8.28 -10.69 9.28
C MET A 25 -7.09 -11.13 8.42
N ALA A 26 -6.44 -10.19 7.72
CA ALA A 26 -5.25 -10.47 6.91
C ALA A 26 -4.12 -11.07 7.76
N ARG A 27 -3.82 -10.50 8.94
CA ARG A 27 -2.85 -11.08 9.86
C ARG A 27 -3.19 -12.52 10.24
N ARG A 28 -4.47 -12.79 10.55
CA ARG A 28 -4.92 -14.15 10.89
C ARG A 28 -4.81 -15.14 9.74
N LEU A 29 -5.06 -14.69 8.50
CA LEU A 29 -4.90 -15.53 7.32
C LEU A 29 -3.42 -15.88 7.09
N ILE A 30 -2.52 -14.93 7.25
CA ILE A 30 -1.06 -15.17 7.18
C ILE A 30 -0.64 -16.15 8.28
N GLU A 31 -1.06 -15.94 9.51
CA GLU A 31 -0.78 -16.83 10.65
C GLU A 31 -1.29 -18.27 10.41
N ALA A 32 -2.38 -18.41 9.65
CA ALA A 32 -2.92 -19.70 9.23
C ALA A 32 -2.24 -20.30 7.97
N GLY A 33 -1.17 -19.66 7.45
CA GLY A 33 -0.37 -20.16 6.33
C GLY A 33 -0.80 -19.69 4.94
N THR A 34 -1.72 -18.74 4.83
CA THR A 34 -2.07 -18.13 3.53
C THR A 34 -0.85 -17.36 3.00
N LYS A 35 -0.46 -17.61 1.75
CA LYS A 35 0.78 -17.06 1.18
C LYS A 35 0.67 -15.63 0.67
N PHE A 36 -0.53 -15.21 0.28
CA PHE A 36 -0.79 -13.86 -0.24
C PHE A 36 -2.16 -13.39 0.23
N VAL A 37 -2.23 -12.20 0.80
CA VAL A 37 -3.47 -11.55 1.22
C VAL A 37 -3.45 -10.11 0.75
N GLN A 38 -4.48 -9.70 0.03
CA GLN A 38 -4.70 -8.32 -0.36
C GLN A 38 -5.85 -7.73 0.45
N VAL A 39 -5.60 -6.59 1.07
CA VAL A 39 -6.61 -5.79 1.77
C VAL A 39 -6.84 -4.52 1.00
N ASN A 40 -8.01 -4.41 0.38
CA ASN A 40 -8.39 -3.17 -0.30
C ASN A 40 -9.03 -2.19 0.69
N TRP A 41 -8.80 -0.90 0.47
CA TRP A 41 -9.62 0.10 1.11
C TRP A 41 -11.08 -0.10 0.70
N PRO A 42 -12.03 -0.12 1.64
CA PRO A 42 -13.42 -0.41 1.29
C PRO A 42 -13.93 0.63 0.29
N SER A 43 -14.59 0.13 -0.76
CA SER A 43 -15.28 0.98 -1.70
C SER A 43 -16.46 1.68 -1.01
N VAL A 44 -16.80 2.84 -1.54
CA VAL A 44 -17.93 3.65 -1.05
C VAL A 44 -19.24 2.86 -1.18
N ALA A 45 -19.82 2.44 -0.05
CA ALA A 45 -21.18 1.92 -0.05
C ALA A 45 -22.19 3.09 -0.08
N ASN A 46 -23.21 3.01 -0.93
CA ASN A 46 -24.31 3.96 -0.93
C ASN A 46 -24.95 4.01 0.46
N GLY A 47 -24.97 5.20 1.08
CA GLY A 47 -25.59 5.39 2.39
C GLY A 47 -24.62 5.59 3.56
N ASP A 48 -23.31 5.36 3.39
CA ASP A 48 -22.32 5.56 4.45
C ASP A 48 -21.82 7.02 4.47
N PRO A 49 -21.89 7.76 5.60
CA PRO A 49 -21.29 9.08 5.71
C PRO A 49 -19.76 9.11 5.62
N GLU A 50 -19.10 7.97 5.75
CA GLU A 50 -17.65 7.80 5.55
C GLU A 50 -17.24 7.64 4.07
N LYS A 51 -18.08 8.10 3.16
CA LYS A 51 -18.19 7.82 1.73
C LYS A 51 -17.06 8.26 0.82
N THR A 52 -16.09 8.96 1.29
CA THR A 52 -14.96 9.33 0.45
C THR A 52 -13.88 8.25 0.54
N ALA A 53 -13.68 7.53 -0.55
CA ALA A 53 -12.46 6.77 -0.75
C ALA A 53 -11.26 7.73 -0.90
N TRP A 54 -10.08 7.20 -1.18
CA TRP A 54 -8.89 8.01 -1.43
C TRP A 54 -8.96 8.82 -2.73
N ASP A 55 -10.03 8.63 -3.54
CA ASP A 55 -10.25 9.33 -4.80
C ASP A 55 -10.86 10.73 -4.59
N THR A 56 -10.04 11.66 -4.13
CA THR A 56 -10.43 12.97 -3.59
C THR A 56 -10.39 14.07 -4.65
N HIS A 57 -11.23 13.98 -5.67
CA HIS A 57 -11.45 15.04 -6.67
C HIS A 57 -12.15 16.27 -6.11
N ALA A 58 -12.65 16.20 -4.90
CA ALA A 58 -13.23 17.30 -4.11
C ALA A 58 -12.83 17.16 -2.64
N ALA A 59 -12.72 18.31 -1.95
CA ALA A 59 -12.44 18.36 -0.51
C ALA A 59 -11.26 17.50 -0.06
N ASN A 60 -10.15 17.52 -0.80
CA ASN A 60 -9.04 16.58 -0.64
C ASN A 60 -8.50 16.47 0.80
N PHE A 61 -8.28 17.60 1.47
CA PHE A 61 -7.57 17.61 2.75
C PHE A 61 -8.43 17.22 3.96
N GLY A 62 -9.69 17.60 3.97
CA GLY A 62 -10.60 17.31 5.08
C GLY A 62 -10.74 15.81 5.34
N PRO A 63 -11.20 15.02 4.38
CA PRO A 63 -11.31 13.57 4.50
C PRO A 63 -9.99 12.88 4.77
N LEU A 64 -8.89 13.28 4.12
CA LEU A 64 -7.57 12.69 4.38
C LEU A 64 -7.14 12.91 5.82
N LYS A 65 -7.17 14.17 6.30
CA LYS A 65 -6.69 14.54 7.63
C LYS A 65 -7.55 13.94 8.75
N ASN A 66 -8.86 13.97 8.60
CA ASN A 66 -9.79 13.69 9.71
C ASN A 66 -10.32 12.26 9.70
N LEU A 67 -10.17 11.51 8.58
CA LEU A 67 -10.79 10.22 8.42
C LEU A 67 -9.82 9.15 7.91
N HIS A 68 -9.28 9.32 6.68
CA HIS A 68 -8.53 8.23 6.02
C HIS A 68 -7.16 8.01 6.62
N CYS A 69 -6.34 9.07 6.78
CA CYS A 69 -5.01 8.93 7.36
C CYS A 69 -5.04 8.41 8.80
N PRO A 70 -5.91 8.89 9.71
CA PRO A 70 -6.02 8.32 11.05
C PRO A 70 -6.42 6.83 11.07
N LYS A 71 -7.34 6.41 10.18
CA LYS A 71 -7.73 5.00 10.06
C LYS A 71 -6.61 4.14 9.51
N LEU A 72 -5.92 4.61 8.47
CA LEU A 72 -4.76 3.92 7.90
C LEU A 72 -3.64 3.78 8.93
N ASP A 73 -3.26 4.88 9.56
CA ASP A 73 -2.21 4.91 10.58
C ASP A 73 -2.49 3.91 11.71
N ARG A 74 -3.70 3.96 12.27
CA ARG A 74 -4.12 3.06 13.33
C ARG A 74 -4.03 1.58 12.91
N SER A 75 -4.56 1.25 11.74
CA SER A 75 -4.64 -0.14 11.28
C SER A 75 -3.28 -0.69 10.85
N LEU A 76 -2.51 0.11 10.09
CA LEU A 76 -1.19 -0.31 9.61
C LEU A 76 -0.19 -0.43 10.76
N SER A 77 -0.16 0.54 11.69
CA SER A 77 0.71 0.46 12.85
C SER A 77 0.37 -0.73 13.74
N ALA A 78 -0.94 -1.02 13.93
CA ALA A 78 -1.37 -2.21 14.65
C ALA A 78 -0.91 -3.51 13.98
N LEU A 79 -1.03 -3.58 12.64
CA LEU A 79 -0.59 -4.74 11.88
C LEU A 79 0.91 -4.99 12.04
N LEU A 80 1.72 -3.95 11.84
CA LEU A 80 3.18 -4.07 11.92
C LEU A 80 3.64 -4.46 13.32
N GLU A 81 3.08 -3.83 14.36
CA GLU A 81 3.39 -4.14 15.76
C GLU A 81 2.98 -5.57 16.14
N ASP A 82 1.76 -5.99 15.81
CA ASP A 82 1.25 -7.33 16.11
C ASP A 82 2.03 -8.43 15.38
N MET A 83 2.34 -8.22 14.10
CA MET A 83 3.14 -9.16 13.31
C MET A 83 4.60 -9.23 13.79
N ASP A 84 5.19 -8.12 14.22
CA ASP A 84 6.54 -8.10 14.80
C ASP A 84 6.58 -8.87 16.12
N GLN A 85 5.64 -8.60 17.03
CA GLN A 85 5.52 -9.30 18.32
C GLN A 85 5.31 -10.81 18.16
N ARG A 86 4.62 -11.24 17.10
CA ARG A 86 4.41 -12.66 16.78
C ARG A 86 5.57 -13.28 15.98
N GLY A 87 6.56 -12.49 15.58
CA GLY A 87 7.66 -12.92 14.72
C GLY A 87 7.28 -13.14 13.25
N LEU A 88 6.04 -12.82 12.85
CA LEU A 88 5.53 -13.01 11.48
C LEU A 88 6.22 -12.08 10.47
N LEU A 89 6.67 -10.89 10.87
CA LEU A 89 7.39 -9.96 9.99
C LEU A 89 8.72 -10.51 9.48
N LYS A 90 9.30 -11.51 10.13
CA LYS A 90 10.56 -12.12 9.65
C LYS A 90 10.39 -12.82 8.31
N GLU A 91 9.20 -13.37 8.06
CA GLU A 91 8.90 -14.20 6.89
C GLU A 91 7.73 -13.65 6.06
N THR A 92 7.24 -12.45 6.38
CA THR A 92 6.11 -11.83 5.68
C THR A 92 6.47 -10.43 5.28
N LEU A 93 6.32 -10.13 3.98
CA LEU A 93 6.43 -8.78 3.45
C LEU A 93 5.08 -8.08 3.54
N VAL A 94 5.04 -6.93 4.18
CA VAL A 94 3.88 -6.03 4.21
C VAL A 94 4.14 -4.87 3.26
N VAL A 95 3.20 -4.61 2.37
CA VAL A 95 3.25 -3.51 1.41
C VAL A 95 1.99 -2.67 1.53
N ALA A 96 2.13 -1.37 1.75
CA ALA A 96 1.03 -0.41 1.69
C ALA A 96 1.33 0.62 0.60
N VAL A 97 0.52 0.63 -0.44
CA VAL A 97 0.74 1.46 -1.63
C VAL A 97 -0.60 1.81 -2.28
N GLY A 98 -0.70 2.99 -2.88
CA GLY A 98 -1.76 3.34 -3.81
C GLY A 98 -1.30 3.10 -5.26
N GLU A 99 -2.26 3.10 -6.19
CA GLU A 99 -2.00 2.90 -7.62
C GLU A 99 -1.21 4.06 -8.24
N PHE A 100 -1.41 5.28 -7.73
CA PHE A 100 -0.72 6.51 -8.16
C PHE A 100 -0.89 7.60 -7.09
N GLY A 101 -0.21 8.73 -7.30
CA GLY A 101 -0.30 9.91 -6.44
C GLY A 101 -1.43 10.87 -6.81
N ARG A 102 -1.40 12.04 -6.19
CA ARG A 102 -2.33 13.13 -6.46
C ARG A 102 -1.61 14.35 -7.00
N SER A 103 -2.26 15.10 -7.92
CA SER A 103 -1.68 16.27 -8.56
C SER A 103 -1.07 17.25 -7.55
N PRO A 104 0.11 17.82 -7.80
CA PRO A 104 0.75 18.77 -6.88
C PRO A 104 -0.05 20.07 -6.72
N ARG A 105 -0.91 20.40 -7.70
CA ARG A 105 -1.79 21.57 -7.66
C ARG A 105 -3.24 21.19 -7.40
N MET A 106 -3.88 21.92 -6.50
CA MET A 106 -5.33 21.81 -6.30
C MET A 106 -6.10 22.40 -7.47
N GLY A 107 -7.30 21.90 -7.71
CA GLY A 107 -8.23 22.43 -8.70
C GLY A 107 -7.85 22.18 -10.15
N VAL A 108 -6.71 21.53 -10.41
CA VAL A 108 -6.24 21.25 -11.79
C VAL A 108 -6.65 19.85 -12.19
N SER A 109 -7.36 19.74 -13.34
CA SER A 109 -7.63 18.44 -13.97
C SER A 109 -6.41 17.96 -14.73
N THR A 110 -5.97 16.74 -14.45
CA THR A 110 -4.82 16.08 -15.08
C THR A 110 -5.18 14.77 -15.76
N SER A 111 -6.33 14.19 -15.43
CA SER A 111 -6.84 12.93 -15.99
C SER A 111 -8.06 13.09 -16.93
N GLY A 112 -8.51 14.33 -17.13
CA GLY A 112 -9.73 14.61 -17.88
C GLY A 112 -11.02 14.49 -17.06
N ASN A 113 -10.94 14.11 -15.81
CA ASN A 113 -12.06 14.10 -14.87
C ASN A 113 -12.35 15.51 -14.34
N SER A 114 -13.60 15.75 -13.91
CA SER A 114 -13.94 16.98 -13.20
C SER A 114 -13.24 16.98 -11.84
N ASN A 115 -12.59 18.11 -11.53
CA ASN A 115 -11.90 18.31 -10.26
C ASN A 115 -12.35 19.62 -9.65
N SER A 116 -12.81 19.61 -8.39
CA SER A 116 -13.22 20.84 -7.72
C SER A 116 -12.01 21.69 -7.30
N PRO A 117 -12.15 23.00 -7.02
CA PRO A 117 -11.04 23.86 -6.66
C PRO A 117 -10.24 23.39 -5.44
N ASP A 118 -10.84 22.61 -4.54
CA ASP A 118 -10.25 22.04 -3.33
C ASP A 118 -9.91 20.54 -3.46
N GLY A 119 -10.08 19.98 -4.66
CA GLY A 119 -9.72 18.61 -5.01
C GLY A 119 -8.33 18.49 -5.61
N ARG A 120 -7.80 17.25 -5.66
CA ARG A 120 -6.55 16.91 -6.34
C ARG A 120 -6.79 15.70 -7.24
N ASP A 121 -6.48 15.86 -8.51
CA ASP A 121 -6.66 14.83 -9.54
C ASP A 121 -5.53 13.78 -9.50
N HIS A 122 -5.62 12.76 -10.34
CA HIS A 122 -4.65 11.67 -10.47
C HIS A 122 -3.29 12.18 -10.94
N TRP A 123 -2.20 11.63 -10.35
CA TRP A 123 -0.82 12.00 -10.70
C TRP A 123 0.11 10.78 -10.63
N PRO A 124 0.35 10.11 -11.76
CA PRO A 124 1.11 8.87 -11.75
C PRO A 124 2.63 9.07 -11.63
N TYR A 125 3.11 10.32 -11.69
CA TYR A 125 4.54 10.61 -11.79
C TYR A 125 5.27 10.65 -10.46
N CYS A 126 4.56 10.75 -9.33
CA CYS A 126 5.18 10.78 -8.01
C CYS A 126 4.22 10.28 -6.94
N TYR A 127 4.62 9.24 -6.22
CA TYR A 127 3.90 8.72 -5.05
C TYR A 127 4.83 7.85 -4.21
N SER A 128 4.39 7.46 -3.02
CA SER A 128 5.18 6.69 -2.07
C SER A 128 4.56 5.34 -1.77
N ALA A 129 5.41 4.38 -1.42
CA ALA A 129 5.00 3.10 -0.85
C ALA A 129 5.66 2.90 0.51
N VAL A 130 5.01 2.16 1.39
CA VAL A 130 5.58 1.66 2.65
C VAL A 130 5.79 0.16 2.51
N VAL A 131 6.99 -0.30 2.82
CA VAL A 131 7.33 -1.73 2.83
C VAL A 131 7.94 -2.10 4.18
N ALA A 132 7.61 -3.28 4.69
CA ALA A 132 8.13 -3.76 5.97
C ALA A 132 8.17 -5.29 6.01
N GLY A 133 9.12 -5.84 6.76
CA GLY A 133 9.27 -7.29 6.93
C GLY A 133 10.11 -7.97 5.84
N ALA A 134 10.26 -9.28 5.92
CA ALA A 134 11.01 -10.12 4.98
C ALA A 134 12.42 -9.59 4.62
N GLY A 135 13.16 -9.10 5.62
CA GLY A 135 14.53 -8.60 5.44
C GLY A 135 14.63 -7.12 5.04
N ILE A 136 13.52 -6.40 4.89
CA ILE A 136 13.54 -4.94 4.66
C ILE A 136 14.10 -4.23 5.89
N GLY A 137 15.05 -3.30 5.66
CA GLY A 137 15.68 -2.48 6.69
C GLY A 137 14.66 -1.58 7.40
N ARG A 138 14.79 -1.48 8.73
CA ARG A 138 13.89 -0.64 9.54
C ARG A 138 14.30 0.83 9.46
N GLY A 139 13.33 1.72 9.27
CA GLY A 139 13.55 3.16 9.26
C GLY A 139 14.31 3.68 8.04
N VAL A 140 14.41 2.88 6.99
CA VAL A 140 15.04 3.31 5.74
C VAL A 140 14.09 4.22 4.97
N GLN A 141 14.57 5.39 4.59
CA GLN A 141 13.95 6.24 3.58
C GLN A 141 14.75 6.10 2.28
N TYR A 142 14.07 5.64 1.22
CA TYR A 142 14.68 5.46 -0.10
C TYR A 142 14.01 6.37 -1.13
N GLY A 143 14.81 7.23 -1.73
CA GLY A 143 14.34 8.21 -2.69
C GLY A 143 13.73 9.46 -2.07
N GLU A 144 13.65 10.50 -2.88
CA GLU A 144 13.11 11.81 -2.53
C GLU A 144 12.40 12.43 -3.73
N SER A 145 11.29 13.11 -3.49
CA SER A 145 10.61 13.93 -4.50
C SER A 145 11.23 15.33 -4.59
N ASP A 146 10.87 16.05 -5.66
CA ASP A 146 11.07 17.49 -5.71
C ASP A 146 10.21 18.20 -4.63
N ALA A 147 10.46 19.51 -4.47
CA ALA A 147 9.82 20.32 -3.43
C ALA A 147 8.28 20.40 -3.53
N THR A 148 7.72 20.05 -4.66
CA THR A 148 6.27 20.07 -4.92
C THR A 148 5.64 18.68 -5.00
N ALA A 149 6.43 17.62 -4.83
CA ALA A 149 6.03 16.24 -5.04
C ALA A 149 5.48 15.98 -6.46
N SER A 150 6.03 16.68 -7.45
CA SER A 150 5.65 16.53 -8.85
C SER A 150 6.37 15.37 -9.53
N SER A 151 7.62 15.16 -9.16
CA SER A 151 8.48 14.12 -9.74
C SER A 151 9.48 13.58 -8.72
N PRO A 152 9.94 12.34 -8.84
CA PRO A 152 11.08 11.86 -8.09
C PRO A 152 12.33 12.67 -8.47
N LYS A 153 13.09 13.11 -7.48
CA LYS A 153 14.33 13.88 -7.64
C LYS A 153 15.56 13.00 -7.44
N GLU A 154 15.52 12.15 -6.44
CA GLU A 154 16.62 11.26 -6.10
C GLU A 154 16.12 9.82 -5.99
N LYS A 155 16.97 8.88 -6.42
CA LYS A 155 16.71 7.43 -6.36
C LYS A 155 15.27 7.07 -6.78
N PRO A 156 14.84 7.39 -8.01
CA PRO A 156 13.49 7.07 -8.46
C PRO A 156 13.29 5.56 -8.46
N VAL A 157 12.09 5.12 -8.08
CA VAL A 157 11.66 3.72 -8.13
C VAL A 157 10.50 3.62 -9.11
N HIS A 158 10.69 2.89 -10.20
CA HIS A 158 9.59 2.59 -11.11
C HIS A 158 8.66 1.54 -10.49
N PRO A 159 7.35 1.51 -10.77
CA PRO A 159 6.44 0.45 -10.28
C PRO A 159 6.95 -0.97 -10.56
N ASN A 160 7.59 -1.18 -11.70
CA ASN A 160 8.20 -2.47 -12.01
C ASN A 160 9.40 -2.80 -11.12
N ASP A 161 10.17 -1.80 -10.65
CA ASP A 161 11.28 -2.03 -9.73
C ASP A 161 10.74 -2.43 -8.34
N LEU A 162 9.64 -1.80 -7.91
CA LEU A 162 8.94 -2.24 -6.71
C LEU A 162 8.46 -3.69 -6.86
N LEU A 163 7.83 -4.04 -7.97
CA LEU A 163 7.37 -5.40 -8.24
C LEU A 163 8.52 -6.42 -8.28
N ALA A 164 9.64 -6.10 -8.94
CA ALA A 164 10.83 -6.94 -8.93
C ALA A 164 11.37 -7.13 -7.51
N THR A 165 11.37 -6.07 -6.70
CA THR A 165 11.79 -6.11 -5.29
C THR A 165 10.88 -7.00 -4.44
N LEU A 166 9.55 -6.98 -4.70
CA LEU A 166 8.60 -7.86 -4.02
C LEU A 166 8.84 -9.34 -4.38
N TYR A 167 9.05 -9.66 -5.65
CA TYR A 167 9.39 -11.03 -6.06
C TYR A 167 10.70 -11.50 -5.42
N TYR A 168 11.71 -10.66 -5.44
CA TYR A 168 12.99 -10.96 -4.79
C TYR A 168 12.84 -11.25 -3.29
N ALA A 169 12.08 -10.42 -2.57
CA ALA A 169 11.78 -10.62 -1.14
C ALA A 169 11.04 -11.95 -0.86
N LEU A 170 10.27 -12.44 -1.82
CA LEU A 170 9.56 -13.73 -1.76
C LEU A 170 10.45 -14.92 -2.18
N GLY A 171 11.71 -14.68 -2.52
CA GLY A 171 12.64 -15.72 -3.03
C GLY A 171 12.34 -16.16 -4.46
N ILE A 172 11.61 -15.35 -5.23
CA ILE A 172 11.31 -15.58 -6.64
C ILE A 172 12.26 -14.73 -7.48
N ASP A 173 12.99 -15.36 -8.41
CA ASP A 173 13.86 -14.64 -9.34
C ASP A 173 13.01 -13.76 -10.28
N PRO A 174 13.12 -12.41 -10.20
CA PRO A 174 12.34 -11.52 -11.05
C PRO A 174 12.74 -11.60 -12.53
N GLU A 175 13.92 -12.07 -12.85
CA GLU A 175 14.42 -12.21 -14.23
C GLU A 175 14.01 -13.54 -14.89
N MET A 176 13.33 -14.41 -14.13
CA MET A 176 12.88 -15.70 -14.69
C MET A 176 11.92 -15.51 -15.87
N GLU A 177 12.05 -16.39 -16.86
CA GLU A 177 11.11 -16.45 -17.96
C GLU A 177 9.94 -17.38 -17.64
N ILE A 178 8.73 -16.90 -17.91
CA ILE A 178 7.50 -17.69 -17.92
C ILE A 178 7.01 -17.85 -19.37
N ARG A 179 6.23 -18.89 -19.64
CA ARG A 179 5.66 -19.09 -20.97
C ARG A 179 4.17 -18.81 -20.97
N ASN A 180 3.72 -18.03 -21.97
CA ASN A 180 2.29 -17.80 -22.15
C ASN A 180 1.60 -19.03 -22.80
N HIS A 181 0.29 -18.94 -23.03
CA HIS A 181 -0.50 -20.02 -23.62
C HIS A 181 -0.08 -20.40 -25.06
N LEU A 182 0.66 -19.53 -25.75
CA LEU A 182 1.25 -19.77 -27.07
C LEU A 182 2.69 -20.31 -26.99
N ASN A 183 3.14 -20.71 -25.80
CA ASN A 183 4.51 -21.18 -25.53
C ASN A 183 5.60 -20.11 -25.82
N GLN A 184 5.25 -18.83 -25.88
CA GLN A 184 6.20 -17.75 -26.08
C GLN A 184 6.81 -17.33 -24.74
N PRO A 185 8.14 -17.11 -24.65
CA PRO A 185 8.78 -16.65 -23.43
C PRO A 185 8.33 -15.23 -23.10
N ARG A 186 8.14 -14.96 -21.81
CA ARG A 186 7.85 -13.66 -21.24
C ARG A 186 8.67 -13.51 -19.97
N GLU A 187 9.34 -12.39 -19.81
CA GLU A 187 9.94 -12.02 -18.54
C GLU A 187 8.85 -11.92 -17.46
N LEU A 188 9.12 -12.41 -16.26
CA LEU A 188 8.18 -12.33 -15.14
C LEU A 188 7.91 -10.87 -14.80
N VAL A 189 8.95 -10.04 -14.69
CA VAL A 189 8.83 -8.60 -14.49
C VAL A 189 10.01 -7.86 -15.13
N LYS A 190 9.73 -6.69 -15.73
CA LYS A 190 10.75 -5.80 -16.30
C LYS A 190 11.09 -4.71 -15.28
N GLY A 191 11.92 -5.01 -14.32
CA GLY A 191 12.32 -4.05 -13.28
C GLY A 191 13.62 -4.47 -12.60
N LYS A 192 14.20 -3.57 -11.84
CA LYS A 192 15.42 -3.79 -11.06
C LYS A 192 15.07 -3.92 -9.59
N VAL A 193 15.66 -4.90 -8.93
CA VAL A 193 15.53 -5.03 -7.47
C VAL A 193 16.20 -3.85 -6.78
N VAL A 194 15.49 -3.20 -5.87
CA VAL A 194 16.00 -2.11 -5.02
C VAL A 194 16.69 -2.74 -3.81
N THR A 195 17.91 -3.22 -4.01
CA THR A 195 18.69 -3.94 -2.99
C THR A 195 19.01 -3.12 -1.75
N ASP A 196 19.13 -1.79 -1.89
CA ASP A 196 19.38 -0.86 -0.77
C ASP A 196 18.25 -0.84 0.30
N LEU A 197 17.10 -1.47 0.02
CA LEU A 197 16.02 -1.60 1.00
C LEU A 197 16.25 -2.74 2.00
N PHE A 198 17.13 -3.68 1.68
CA PHE A 198 17.41 -4.83 2.53
C PHE A 198 18.58 -4.54 3.49
N ALA A 199 18.45 -5.02 4.75
CA ALA A 199 19.44 -4.86 5.80
C ALA A 199 20.46 -6.01 5.81
#